data_5014117a0418822c124cc282b16b8cf9
#
_entry.id   5014117a0418822c124cc282b16b8cf9
#
_cell.length_a   1.000
_cell.length_b   1.000
_cell.length_c   1.000
_cell.angle_alpha   90.00
_cell.angle_beta   90.00
_cell.angle_gamma   90.00
#
_symmetry.space_group_name_H-M   'P 1'
#
loop_
_entity.id
_entity.type
_entity.pdbx_description
1 polymer ?
#
loop_
_entity_poly.entity_id
_entity_poly.type
_entity_poly.pdbx_seq_one_letter_code
_entity_poly.pdbx_strand_id
1 'polypeptide(L)'
;SQLAKNFADKLKQSGYEIYSDHFFDTVTIVTKDKTDQIYKNALDQKVNIRRVNSEMLAVSFDEKKNVYRVNQLLKIFNAAESIKKEDPTVSLPNLPKNLLRTSKYLEHPVFNSYHSETEMLRYLKKLEDKDIALNRTMIALGSCTMKLNATAEMIPISWRELAEPH
;
A
#
# COMPACT_ATOMS: atom_id res chain seq x y z
N SER A 1 -2.62 7.36 -1.06
CA SER A 1 -3.43 8.27 -0.20
C SER A 1 -4.48 9.06 -0.99
N GLN A 2 -4.20 9.54 -2.21
CA GLN A 2 -5.17 10.29 -3.04
C GLN A 2 -6.46 9.50 -3.31
N LEU A 3 -6.33 8.24 -3.74
CA LEU A 3 -7.48 7.38 -4.00
C LEU A 3 -8.30 7.14 -2.73
N ALA A 4 -7.63 6.93 -1.59
CA ALA A 4 -8.29 6.78 -0.30
C ALA A 4 -9.11 8.03 0.06
N LYS A 5 -8.52 9.22 -0.14
CA LYS A 5 -9.22 10.49 0.11
C LYS A 5 -10.43 10.64 -0.81
N ASN A 6 -10.27 10.44 -2.11
CA ASN A 6 -11.37 10.55 -3.07
C ASN A 6 -12.51 9.57 -2.74
N PHE A 7 -12.17 8.35 -2.34
CA PHE A 7 -13.14 7.35 -1.91
C PHE A 7 -13.91 7.81 -0.66
N ALA A 8 -13.19 8.27 0.37
CA ALA A 8 -13.80 8.76 1.61
C ALA A 8 -14.72 9.97 1.36
N ASP A 9 -14.29 10.93 0.53
CA ASP A 9 -15.09 12.11 0.20
C ASP A 9 -16.40 11.72 -0.51
N LYS A 10 -16.35 10.75 -1.45
CA LYS A 10 -17.55 10.24 -2.14
C LYS A 10 -18.49 9.47 -1.20
N LEU A 11 -17.95 8.72 -0.27
CA LEU A 11 -18.76 8.04 0.74
C LEU A 11 -19.44 9.04 1.68
N LYS A 12 -18.72 10.10 2.12
CA LYS A 12 -19.31 11.18 2.93
C LYS A 12 -20.46 11.85 2.18
N GLN A 13 -20.29 12.17 0.89
CA GLN A 13 -21.35 12.71 0.02
C GLN A 13 -22.56 11.79 -0.09
N SER A 14 -22.34 10.47 -0.02
CA SER A 14 -23.40 9.44 -0.03
C SER A 14 -23.99 9.13 1.36
N GLY A 15 -23.64 9.91 2.39
CA GLY A 15 -24.20 9.79 3.73
C GLY A 15 -23.50 8.80 4.65
N TYR A 16 -22.33 8.26 4.26
CA TYR A 16 -21.55 7.43 5.16
C TYR A 16 -20.69 8.25 6.11
N GLU A 17 -20.57 7.80 7.32
CA GLU A 17 -19.66 8.33 8.32
C GLU A 17 -18.28 7.65 8.16
N ILE A 18 -17.22 8.44 8.12
CA ILE A 18 -15.85 7.93 8.14
C ILE A 18 -15.33 8.01 9.57
N TYR A 19 -14.85 6.87 10.09
CA TYR A 19 -14.45 6.71 11.49
C TYR A 19 -13.39 7.72 11.95
N SER A 20 -12.46 8.09 11.06
CA SER A 20 -11.41 9.07 11.33
C SER A 20 -11.26 10.03 10.18
N ASP A 21 -11.11 11.31 10.48
CA ASP A 21 -10.79 12.33 9.46
C ASP A 21 -9.33 12.27 8.99
N HIS A 22 -8.48 11.56 9.74
CA HIS A 22 -7.06 11.42 9.44
C HIS A 22 -6.73 9.97 9.08
N PHE A 23 -6.33 9.76 7.87
CA PHE A 23 -5.88 8.46 7.34
C PHE A 23 -4.88 8.67 6.20
N PHE A 24 -4.07 7.68 5.91
CA PHE A 24 -3.12 7.72 4.80
C PHE A 24 -3.66 6.96 3.59
N ASP A 25 -3.80 5.66 3.68
CA ASP A 25 -4.23 4.77 2.60
C ASP A 25 -5.43 3.89 2.97
N THR A 26 -5.74 3.77 4.24
CA THR A 26 -6.82 2.92 4.74
C THR A 26 -7.95 3.76 5.31
N VAL A 27 -9.15 3.57 4.75
CA VAL A 27 -10.37 4.25 5.17
C VAL A 27 -11.24 3.27 5.94
N THR A 28 -11.60 3.63 7.17
CA THR A 28 -12.57 2.89 7.99
C THR A 28 -13.93 3.59 7.93
N ILE A 29 -14.95 2.86 7.56
CA ILE A 29 -16.30 3.33 7.29
C ILE A 29 -17.25 2.76 8.35
N VAL A 30 -18.07 3.60 8.95
CA VAL A 30 -19.14 3.20 9.84
C VAL A 30 -20.35 2.81 8.98
N THR A 31 -20.65 1.52 8.93
CA THR A 31 -21.67 0.95 8.05
C THR A 31 -22.92 0.49 8.79
N LYS A 32 -22.85 0.40 10.13
CA LYS A 32 -23.97 0.03 11.02
C LYS A 32 -24.67 -1.25 10.56
N ASP A 33 -25.98 -1.19 10.42
CA ASP A 33 -26.86 -2.28 9.96
C ASP A 33 -26.58 -2.76 8.52
N LYS A 34 -25.86 -1.99 7.72
CA LYS A 34 -25.50 -2.34 6.33
C LYS A 34 -24.22 -3.17 6.21
N THR A 35 -23.50 -3.40 7.31
CA THR A 35 -22.18 -4.06 7.31
C THR A 35 -22.20 -5.42 6.60
N ASP A 36 -23.11 -6.30 6.96
CA ASP A 36 -23.19 -7.65 6.39
C ASP A 36 -23.55 -7.63 4.90
N GLN A 37 -24.48 -6.74 4.52
CA GLN A 37 -24.88 -6.61 3.12
C GLN A 37 -23.73 -6.10 2.24
N ILE A 38 -23.03 -5.07 2.69
CA ILE A 38 -21.88 -4.50 1.94
C ILE A 38 -20.75 -5.51 1.87
N TYR A 39 -20.45 -6.20 2.97
CA TYR A 39 -19.42 -7.22 3.01
C TYR A 39 -19.72 -8.37 2.04
N LYS A 40 -20.97 -8.85 2.02
CA LYS A 40 -21.41 -9.87 1.07
C LYS A 40 -21.31 -9.39 -0.37
N ASN A 41 -21.76 -8.15 -0.67
CA ASN A 41 -21.64 -7.56 -2.00
C ASN A 41 -20.18 -7.49 -2.48
N ALA A 42 -19.24 -7.23 -1.57
CA ALA A 42 -17.82 -7.23 -1.87
C ALA A 42 -17.33 -8.64 -2.25
N LEU A 43 -17.68 -9.66 -1.45
CA LEU A 43 -17.30 -11.04 -1.71
C LEU A 43 -17.87 -11.54 -3.05
N ASP A 44 -19.14 -11.25 -3.34
CA ASP A 44 -19.81 -11.64 -4.60
C ASP A 44 -19.09 -11.02 -5.83
N GLN A 45 -18.48 -9.84 -5.67
CA GLN A 45 -17.68 -9.20 -6.69
C GLN A 45 -16.18 -9.56 -6.62
N LYS A 46 -15.80 -10.54 -5.80
CA LYS A 46 -14.42 -10.98 -5.57
C LYS A 46 -13.50 -9.82 -5.11
N VAL A 47 -14.05 -8.94 -4.29
CA VAL A 47 -13.32 -7.85 -3.66
C VAL A 47 -13.17 -8.15 -2.19
N ASN A 48 -11.92 -8.25 -1.73
CA ASN A 48 -11.63 -8.47 -0.33
C ASN A 48 -11.54 -7.12 0.40
N ILE A 49 -12.40 -6.92 1.39
CA ILE A 49 -12.38 -5.76 2.28
C ILE A 49 -12.30 -6.24 3.72
N ARG A 50 -11.71 -5.45 4.59
CA ARG A 50 -11.54 -5.83 5.99
C ARG A 50 -12.81 -5.58 6.78
N ARG A 51 -13.33 -6.60 7.46
CA ARG A 51 -14.33 -6.44 8.50
C ARG A 51 -13.65 -6.08 9.82
N VAL A 52 -13.90 -4.88 10.32
CA VAL A 52 -13.33 -4.39 11.58
C VAL A 52 -14.13 -4.92 12.77
N ASN A 53 -15.46 -4.79 12.70
CA ASN A 53 -16.42 -5.31 13.66
C ASN A 53 -17.82 -5.45 13.01
N SER A 54 -18.87 -5.58 13.83
CA SER A 54 -20.26 -5.70 13.35
C SER A 54 -20.80 -4.44 12.66
N GLU A 55 -20.18 -3.29 12.86
CA GLU A 55 -20.68 -1.98 12.38
C GLU A 55 -19.69 -1.23 11.48
N MET A 56 -18.49 -1.80 11.25
CA MET A 56 -17.43 -1.09 10.53
C MET A 56 -16.73 -2.00 9.53
N LEU A 57 -16.45 -1.43 8.36
CA LEU A 57 -15.61 -2.00 7.31
C LEU A 57 -14.42 -1.09 7.04
N ALA A 58 -13.29 -1.65 6.61
CA ALA A 58 -12.13 -0.89 6.21
C ALA A 58 -11.65 -1.30 4.82
N VAL A 59 -11.20 -0.32 4.06
CA VAL A 59 -10.68 -0.47 2.70
C VAL A 59 -9.31 0.18 2.61
N SER A 60 -8.33 -0.58 2.11
CA SER A 60 -6.96 -0.10 1.90
C SER A 60 -6.65 0.07 0.41
N PHE A 61 -5.86 1.09 0.11
CA PHE A 61 -5.47 1.45 -1.26
C PHE A 61 -3.95 1.43 -1.38
N ASP A 62 -3.45 0.57 -2.24
CA ASP A 62 -2.03 0.51 -2.62
C ASP A 62 -1.77 1.27 -3.92
N GLU A 63 -0.51 1.28 -4.37
CA GLU A 63 -0.07 1.93 -5.60
C GLU A 63 -0.57 1.24 -6.89
N LYS A 64 -1.04 0.00 -6.80
CA LYS A 64 -1.60 -0.74 -7.94
C LYS A 64 -3.07 -0.46 -8.17
N LYS A 65 -3.76 0.17 -7.23
CA LYS A 65 -5.17 0.53 -7.39
C LYS A 65 -5.31 1.75 -8.30
N ASN A 66 -6.44 1.82 -8.97
CA ASN A 66 -6.76 2.88 -9.91
C ASN A 66 -8.22 3.34 -9.74
N VAL A 67 -8.61 4.36 -10.47
CA VAL A 67 -9.97 4.93 -10.43
C VAL A 67 -11.05 3.90 -10.72
N TYR A 68 -10.78 2.92 -11.59
CA TYR A 68 -11.74 1.85 -11.86
C TYR A 68 -12.07 1.04 -10.60
N ARG A 69 -11.05 0.68 -9.81
CA ARG A 69 -11.24 -0.05 -8.55
C ARG A 69 -11.97 0.77 -7.51
N VAL A 70 -11.67 2.07 -7.43
CA VAL A 70 -12.41 2.98 -6.54
C VAL A 70 -13.88 3.03 -6.92
N ASN A 71 -14.21 3.15 -8.21
CA ASN A 71 -15.59 3.16 -8.68
C ASN A 71 -16.30 1.81 -8.45
N GLN A 72 -15.59 0.69 -8.55
CA GLN A 72 -16.11 -0.63 -8.18
C GLN A 72 -16.49 -0.65 -6.68
N LEU A 73 -15.62 -0.16 -5.82
CA LEU A 73 -15.87 -0.06 -4.39
C LEU A 73 -17.07 0.86 -4.09
N LEU A 74 -17.15 2.03 -4.71
CA LEU A 74 -18.30 2.92 -4.54
C LEU A 74 -19.62 2.23 -4.89
N LYS A 75 -19.67 1.41 -5.95
CA LYS A 75 -20.85 0.59 -6.30
C LYS A 75 -21.17 -0.45 -5.23
N ILE A 76 -20.15 -1.11 -4.65
CA ILE A 76 -20.34 -2.08 -3.55
C ILE A 76 -21.00 -1.41 -2.34
N PHE A 77 -20.63 -0.17 -2.05
CA PHE A 77 -21.23 0.65 -0.99
C PHE A 77 -22.54 1.33 -1.40
N ASN A 78 -23.04 1.10 -2.62
CA ASN A 78 -24.22 1.79 -3.18
C ASN A 78 -24.09 3.33 -3.15
N ALA A 79 -22.88 3.83 -3.31
CA ALA A 79 -22.62 5.27 -3.41
C ALA A 79 -22.96 5.77 -4.84
N ALA A 80 -23.70 6.87 -4.90
CA ALA A 80 -24.32 7.34 -6.15
C ALA A 80 -23.34 7.95 -7.17
N GLU A 81 -22.12 8.32 -6.76
CA GLU A 81 -21.19 9.06 -7.62
C GLU A 81 -19.95 8.27 -8.00
N SER A 82 -19.58 8.38 -9.27
CA SER A 82 -18.31 7.85 -9.77
C SER A 82 -17.23 8.93 -9.80
N ILE A 83 -15.98 8.54 -9.61
CA ILE A 83 -14.83 9.41 -9.82
C ILE A 83 -14.51 9.42 -11.31
N LYS A 84 -14.47 10.60 -11.91
CA LYS A 84 -13.97 10.80 -13.28
C LYS A 84 -12.45 10.69 -13.27
N LYS A 85 -11.87 10.25 -14.39
CA LYS A 85 -10.44 10.01 -14.54
C LYS A 85 -9.61 11.22 -14.05
N GLU A 86 -8.70 10.95 -13.14
CA GLU A 86 -7.59 11.77 -12.69
C GLU A 86 -7.81 13.28 -12.64
N ASP A 87 -8.17 13.79 -11.47
CA ASP A 87 -7.82 15.15 -11.10
C ASP A 87 -6.34 15.14 -10.66
N PRO A 88 -5.42 15.73 -11.45
CA PRO A 88 -4.01 15.73 -11.14
C PRO A 88 -3.64 16.66 -9.97
N THR A 89 -4.62 17.33 -9.37
CA THR A 89 -4.38 18.11 -8.15
C THR A 89 -3.97 17.16 -7.04
N VAL A 90 -2.67 17.12 -6.80
CA VAL A 90 -2.06 16.43 -5.67
C VAL A 90 -2.58 17.11 -4.40
N SER A 91 -3.77 16.71 -3.94
CA SER A 91 -4.18 17.08 -2.60
C SER A 91 -3.35 16.24 -1.64
N LEU A 92 -2.63 16.92 -0.77
CA LEU A 92 -1.91 16.27 0.32
C LEU A 92 -2.86 15.37 1.11
N PRO A 93 -2.35 14.24 1.65
CA PRO A 93 -3.15 13.39 2.52
C PRO A 93 -3.77 14.22 3.64
N ASN A 94 -4.89 13.74 4.18
CA ASN A 94 -5.62 14.39 5.27
C ASN A 94 -4.83 14.33 6.60
N LEU A 95 -3.57 14.76 6.54
CA LEU A 95 -2.68 14.81 7.69
C LEU A 95 -2.71 16.20 8.32
N PRO A 96 -2.72 16.29 9.64
CA PRO A 96 -2.56 17.56 10.33
C PRO A 96 -1.27 18.27 9.89
N LYS A 97 -1.35 19.59 9.67
CA LYS A 97 -0.21 20.38 9.17
C LYS A 97 1.03 20.27 10.04
N ASN A 98 0.87 20.10 11.35
CA ASN A 98 1.95 19.95 12.32
C ASN A 98 2.67 18.59 12.22
N LEU A 99 2.09 17.61 11.51
CA LEU A 99 2.71 16.32 11.23
C LEU A 99 3.41 16.27 9.87
N LEU A 100 3.29 17.31 9.06
CA LEU A 100 3.99 17.40 7.80
C LEU A 100 5.47 17.71 8.03
N ARG A 101 6.33 17.03 7.27
CA ARG A 101 7.78 17.30 7.31
C ARG A 101 8.07 18.71 6.79
N THR A 102 8.81 19.47 7.58
CA THR A 102 9.34 20.79 7.19
C THR A 102 10.85 20.77 6.95
N SER A 103 11.55 19.72 7.43
CA SER A 103 12.99 19.55 7.23
C SER A 103 13.31 18.94 5.87
N LYS A 104 14.46 19.27 5.30
CA LYS A 104 15.00 18.57 4.14
C LYS A 104 15.30 17.11 4.47
N TYR A 105 15.38 16.25 3.46
CA TYR A 105 15.67 14.84 3.60
C TYR A 105 16.45 14.32 2.40
N LEU A 106 17.11 13.17 2.55
CA LEU A 106 17.94 12.55 1.50
C LEU A 106 19.02 13.51 0.94
N GLU A 107 19.62 14.34 1.80
CA GLU A 107 20.63 15.33 1.40
C GLU A 107 22.02 14.72 1.20
N HIS A 108 22.27 13.53 1.76
CA HIS A 108 23.55 12.87 1.59
C HIS A 108 23.78 12.49 0.11
N PRO A 109 24.99 12.74 -0.44
CA PRO A 109 25.28 12.50 -1.87
C PRO A 109 24.97 11.08 -2.37
N VAL A 110 25.00 10.08 -1.49
CA VAL A 110 24.66 8.68 -1.85
C VAL A 110 23.27 8.54 -2.44
N PHE A 111 22.32 9.37 -2.03
CA PHE A 111 20.94 9.34 -2.56
C PHE A 111 20.81 9.98 -3.94
N ASN A 112 21.86 10.65 -4.40
CA ASN A 112 21.91 11.31 -5.70
C ASN A 112 23.05 10.75 -6.58
N SER A 113 23.46 9.52 -6.29
CA SER A 113 24.51 8.78 -7.00
C SER A 113 23.97 7.40 -7.42
N TYR A 114 24.75 6.70 -8.22
CA TYR A 114 24.43 5.31 -8.58
C TYR A 114 23.09 5.15 -9.33
N HIS A 115 22.91 5.94 -10.38
CA HIS A 115 21.66 5.98 -11.16
C HIS A 115 21.54 4.88 -12.22
N SER A 116 22.59 4.13 -12.51
CA SER A 116 22.55 2.97 -13.41
C SER A 116 22.55 1.66 -12.63
N GLU A 117 22.03 0.59 -13.26
CA GLU A 117 22.06 -0.76 -12.69
C GLU A 117 23.47 -1.18 -12.30
N THR A 118 24.44 -0.97 -13.21
CA THR A 118 25.84 -1.35 -12.97
C THR A 118 26.44 -0.58 -11.79
N GLU A 119 26.18 0.72 -11.68
CA GLU A 119 26.67 1.51 -10.55
C GLU A 119 26.05 1.07 -9.24
N MET A 120 24.76 0.77 -9.23
CA MET A 120 24.07 0.27 -8.04
C MET A 120 24.63 -1.10 -7.60
N LEU A 121 24.83 -2.03 -8.52
CA LEU A 121 25.44 -3.34 -8.21
C LEU A 121 26.84 -3.19 -7.62
N ARG A 122 27.67 -2.34 -8.19
CA ARG A 122 29.01 -2.04 -7.66
C ARG A 122 28.95 -1.38 -6.28
N TYR A 123 27.97 -0.50 -6.06
CA TYR A 123 27.79 0.13 -4.76
C TYR A 123 27.34 -0.88 -3.70
N LEU A 124 26.40 -1.76 -4.02
CA LEU A 124 25.96 -2.85 -3.13
C LEU A 124 27.13 -3.78 -2.78
N LYS A 125 27.97 -4.14 -3.77
CA LYS A 125 29.16 -4.93 -3.52
C LYS A 125 30.17 -4.22 -2.62
N LYS A 126 30.37 -2.92 -2.80
CA LYS A 126 31.20 -2.09 -1.93
C LYS A 126 30.71 -2.06 -0.49
N LEU A 127 29.37 -2.05 -0.28
CA LEU A 127 28.80 -2.10 1.06
C LEU A 127 28.98 -3.49 1.67
N GLU A 128 28.70 -4.57 0.91
CA GLU A 128 28.91 -5.95 1.33
C GLU A 128 30.35 -6.19 1.78
N ASP A 129 31.33 -5.63 1.04
CA ASP A 129 32.76 -5.80 1.32
C ASP A 129 33.24 -5.12 2.61
N LYS A 130 32.43 -4.28 3.22
CA LYS A 130 32.75 -3.63 4.51
C LYS A 130 32.49 -4.54 5.72
N ASP A 131 31.76 -5.63 5.55
CA ASP A 131 31.40 -6.54 6.61
C ASP A 131 31.48 -8.00 6.15
N ILE A 132 31.11 -8.92 7.02
CA ILE A 132 31.11 -10.36 6.75
C ILE A 132 29.97 -10.67 5.78
N ALA A 133 30.29 -11.41 4.70
CA ALA A 133 29.32 -11.89 3.74
C ALA A 133 29.32 -13.42 3.64
N LEU A 134 28.17 -14.02 3.36
CA LEU A 134 28.01 -15.47 3.31
C LEU A 134 28.89 -16.17 2.26
N ASN A 135 29.25 -15.48 1.19
CA ASN A 135 30.10 -16.00 0.10
C ASN A 135 31.59 -15.98 0.43
N ARG A 136 32.00 -15.45 1.58
CA ARG A 136 33.42 -15.32 1.97
C ARG A 136 33.68 -15.49 3.47
N THR A 137 32.65 -15.76 4.27
CA THR A 137 32.83 -16.00 5.71
C THR A 137 33.16 -17.46 5.98
N MET A 138 33.99 -17.67 6.99
CA MET A 138 34.31 -19.00 7.55
C MET A 138 33.57 -19.24 8.88
N ILE A 139 32.67 -18.37 9.28
CA ILE A 139 31.92 -18.48 10.54
C ILE A 139 30.80 -19.50 10.38
N ALA A 140 30.89 -20.62 11.14
CA ALA A 140 29.91 -21.71 11.08
C ALA A 140 28.47 -21.33 11.45
N LEU A 141 28.27 -20.28 12.25
CA LEU A 141 26.98 -19.79 12.73
C LEU A 141 26.51 -18.50 12.06
N GLY A 142 27.20 -18.02 11.03
CA GLY A 142 26.90 -16.76 10.35
C GLY A 142 25.51 -16.67 9.73
N SER A 143 24.79 -17.78 9.63
CA SER A 143 23.47 -17.83 9.00
C SER A 143 22.32 -18.10 9.97
N CYS A 144 22.48 -17.92 11.26
CA CYS A 144 21.51 -18.35 12.30
C CYS A 144 20.03 -18.13 11.92
N THR A 145 19.73 -17.05 11.23
CA THR A 145 18.38 -16.71 10.76
C THR A 145 18.30 -16.51 9.25
N MET A 146 19.42 -16.43 8.55
CA MET A 146 19.47 -16.26 7.10
C MET A 146 19.59 -17.61 6.41
N LYS A 147 18.55 -18.04 5.76
CA LYS A 147 18.56 -19.20 4.89
C LYS A 147 18.70 -18.73 3.45
N LEU A 148 19.67 -19.28 2.74
CA LEU A 148 19.81 -19.06 1.31
C LEU A 148 18.80 -19.97 0.59
N ASN A 149 17.90 -19.36 -0.14
CA ASN A 149 16.97 -20.08 -0.99
C ASN A 149 17.59 -20.32 -2.36
N ALA A 150 17.29 -21.45 -2.98
CA ALA A 150 17.63 -21.67 -4.37
C ALA A 150 16.89 -20.64 -5.25
N THR A 151 17.52 -20.21 -6.35
CA THR A 151 16.90 -19.26 -7.29
C THR A 151 15.55 -19.75 -7.79
N ALA A 152 15.41 -21.08 -8.02
CA ALA A 152 14.16 -21.69 -8.43
C ALA A 152 13.02 -21.52 -7.39
N GLU A 153 13.34 -21.50 -6.11
CA GLU A 153 12.37 -21.25 -5.03
C GLU A 153 11.90 -19.79 -4.99
N MET A 154 12.69 -18.87 -5.56
CA MET A 154 12.36 -17.44 -5.65
C MET A 154 11.47 -17.11 -6.87
N ILE A 155 11.40 -18.00 -7.89
CA ILE A 155 10.61 -17.78 -9.10
C ILE A 155 9.12 -17.52 -8.78
N PRO A 156 8.46 -18.28 -7.89
CA PRO A 156 7.06 -18.07 -7.56
C PRO A 156 6.74 -16.67 -7.03
N ILE A 157 7.70 -15.98 -6.43
CA ILE A 157 7.51 -14.59 -5.93
C ILE A 157 7.16 -13.63 -7.06
N SER A 158 7.61 -13.91 -8.29
CA SER A 158 7.31 -13.10 -9.46
C SER A 158 5.99 -13.47 -10.17
N TRP A 159 5.34 -14.56 -9.78
CA TRP A 159 4.07 -14.95 -10.37
C TRP A 159 2.96 -14.03 -9.87
N ARG A 160 2.17 -13.54 -10.80
CA ARG A 160 1.12 -12.58 -10.50
C ARG A 160 0.13 -13.09 -9.46
N GLU A 161 -0.22 -14.36 -9.53
CA GLU A 161 -1.16 -15.03 -8.63
C GLU A 161 -0.67 -15.08 -7.17
N LEU A 162 0.65 -15.03 -6.96
CA LEU A 162 1.27 -15.04 -5.63
C LEU A 162 1.79 -13.66 -5.22
N ALA A 163 2.17 -12.82 -6.17
CA ALA A 163 2.74 -11.49 -5.90
C ALA A 163 1.67 -10.40 -5.69
N GLU A 164 0.47 -10.60 -6.23
CA GLU A 164 -0.60 -9.59 -6.25
C GLU A 164 -1.91 -9.99 -5.52
N PRO A 165 -1.95 -10.92 -4.56
CA PRO A 165 -3.15 -11.18 -3.76
C PRO A 165 -3.35 -10.02 -2.78
N HIS A 166 -4.28 -9.11 -3.11
CA HIS A 166 -4.55 -7.96 -2.25
C HIS A 166 -6.05 -7.74 -2.11
#